data_7173b953ee225dc73933de099280a4ac
#
_entry.id   7173b953ee225dc73933de099280a4ac
#
_cell.length_a   1.000
_cell.length_b   1.000
_cell.length_c   1.000
_cell.angle_alpha   90.00
_cell.angle_beta   90.00
_cell.angle_gamma   90.00
#
_symmetry.space_group_name_H-M   'P 1'
#
loop_
_entity.id
_entity.type
_entity.pdbx_description
1 polymer ?
#
loop_
_entity_poly.entity_id
_entity_poly.type
_entity_poly.pdbx_seq_one_letter_code
_entity_poly.pdbx_strand_id
1 'polypeptide(L)'
;MNLETIYDDYLERLQEERKELYKGYEKWFSGSSAGSCYKKQWYKINEFEAEPFDARTKRLLRLGTIVHADFEKAIHEAEPQDNVKVLLEHEVKIPELNIVGHLDHCLLRNDGKNTEIYISDLKTLAQYSWTSKFGRNAKKASINSVQQSFGHYELQVATYALGILKEVMADDLADFNTSKINFDIEQILHNISINIIWYSKNDSKMKTTEISTDALHAALAYWNGLNDFINEDNLIETIPPNGAIGIPMQDWECRYCQHSKICKGS
;
A
#
# COMPACT_ATOMS: atom_id res chain seq x y z
N MET A 1 -32.78 22.09 1.58
CA MET A 1 -31.68 21.29 1.00
C MET A 1 -30.56 21.26 2.05
N ASN A 2 -30.12 20.07 2.49
CA ASN A 2 -29.05 19.92 3.48
C ASN A 2 -27.73 19.64 2.74
N LEU A 3 -26.77 20.56 2.81
CA LEU A 3 -25.48 20.43 2.10
C LEU A 3 -24.64 19.26 2.62
N GLU A 4 -24.75 18.92 3.89
CA GLU A 4 -24.06 17.77 4.47
C GLU A 4 -24.56 16.46 3.84
N THR A 5 -25.87 16.28 3.74
CA THR A 5 -26.48 15.11 3.07
C THR A 5 -26.05 15.01 1.61
N ILE A 6 -26.05 16.13 0.88
CA ILE A 6 -25.61 16.15 -0.53
C ILE A 6 -24.15 15.66 -0.66
N TYR A 7 -23.28 16.09 0.27
CA TYR A 7 -21.89 15.70 0.22
C TYR A 7 -21.69 14.23 0.60
N ASP A 8 -22.42 13.71 1.57
CA ASP A 8 -22.37 12.30 1.96
C ASP A 8 -22.90 11.39 0.83
N ASP A 9 -24.00 11.75 0.19
CA ASP A 9 -24.53 11.05 -0.99
C ASP A 9 -23.52 11.03 -2.16
N TYR A 10 -22.80 12.14 -2.35
CA TYR A 10 -21.72 12.21 -3.34
C TYR A 10 -20.59 11.23 -2.99
N LEU A 11 -20.18 11.11 -1.72
CA LEU A 11 -19.14 10.19 -1.29
C LEU A 11 -19.57 8.72 -1.45
N GLU A 12 -20.85 8.42 -1.28
CA GLU A 12 -21.39 7.07 -1.55
C GLU A 12 -21.28 6.71 -3.02
N ARG A 13 -21.68 7.61 -3.91
CA ARG A 13 -21.52 7.38 -5.37
C ARG A 13 -20.08 7.14 -5.76
N LEU A 14 -19.13 7.92 -5.23
CA LEU A 14 -17.70 7.69 -5.50
C LEU A 14 -17.22 6.32 -5.04
N GLN A 15 -17.78 5.78 -3.94
CA GLN A 15 -17.46 4.42 -3.49
C GLN A 15 -17.99 3.36 -4.46
N GLU A 16 -19.20 3.52 -4.98
CA GLU A 16 -19.76 2.58 -5.95
C GLU A 16 -19.00 2.64 -7.29
N GLU A 17 -18.67 3.84 -7.77
CA GLU A 17 -17.82 4.01 -8.96
C GLU A 17 -16.48 3.29 -8.80
N ARG A 18 -15.87 3.41 -7.62
CA ARG A 18 -14.61 2.71 -7.32
C ARG A 18 -14.75 1.18 -7.32
N LYS A 19 -15.87 0.63 -6.84
CA LYS A 19 -16.10 -0.81 -6.89
C LYS A 19 -16.16 -1.32 -8.33
N GLU A 20 -16.80 -0.58 -9.24
CA GLU A 20 -16.86 -0.95 -10.65
C GLU A 20 -15.45 -1.00 -11.31
N LEU A 21 -14.53 -0.11 -10.92
CA LEU A 21 -13.15 -0.13 -11.42
C LEU A 21 -12.39 -1.41 -11.06
N TYR A 22 -12.75 -2.05 -9.94
CA TYR A 22 -12.11 -3.29 -9.48
C TYR A 22 -12.92 -4.55 -9.83
N LYS A 23 -13.90 -4.42 -10.70
CA LYS A 23 -14.68 -5.55 -11.21
C LYS A 23 -13.77 -6.49 -12.00
N GLY A 24 -13.79 -7.78 -11.63
CA GLY A 24 -12.88 -8.80 -12.17
C GLY A 24 -11.64 -9.06 -11.31
N TYR A 25 -11.45 -8.26 -10.24
CA TYR A 25 -10.37 -8.47 -9.27
C TYR A 25 -10.87 -8.88 -7.87
N GLU A 26 -12.10 -9.42 -7.79
CA GLU A 26 -12.74 -9.77 -6.51
C GLU A 26 -11.94 -10.81 -5.72
N LYS A 27 -11.25 -11.70 -6.43
CA LYS A 27 -10.39 -12.75 -5.85
C LYS A 27 -8.93 -12.32 -5.70
N TRP A 28 -8.60 -11.08 -5.99
CA TRP A 28 -7.26 -10.55 -5.87
C TRP A 28 -7.09 -9.77 -4.56
N PHE A 29 -5.89 -9.84 -4.01
CA PHE A 29 -5.52 -8.98 -2.88
C PHE A 29 -5.18 -7.58 -3.37
N SER A 30 -5.58 -6.59 -2.59
CA SER A 30 -5.12 -5.22 -2.83
C SER A 30 -3.71 -5.05 -2.28
N GLY A 31 -2.77 -4.55 -3.07
CA GLY A 31 -1.41 -4.22 -2.61
C GLY A 31 -1.41 -3.28 -1.40
N SER A 32 -2.41 -2.37 -1.32
CA SER A 32 -2.60 -1.48 -0.15
C SER A 32 -3.00 -2.19 1.13
N SER A 33 -3.32 -3.48 1.08
CA SER A 33 -3.65 -4.29 2.25
C SER A 33 -2.48 -5.11 2.79
N ALA A 34 -1.27 -4.89 2.27
CA ALA A 34 -0.06 -5.52 2.78
C ALA A 34 0.07 -5.33 4.30
N GLY A 35 0.47 -6.38 5.00
CA GLY A 35 0.58 -6.35 6.46
C GLY A 35 -0.73 -6.37 7.24
N SER A 36 -1.88 -6.50 6.57
CA SER A 36 -3.18 -6.67 7.22
C SER A 36 -3.38 -8.08 7.76
N CYS A 37 -4.31 -8.22 8.70
CA CYS A 37 -4.72 -9.50 9.25
C CYS A 37 -5.14 -10.49 8.16
N TYR A 38 -4.60 -11.72 8.15
CA TYR A 38 -4.92 -12.77 7.18
C TYR A 38 -6.41 -13.12 7.19
N LYS A 39 -7.01 -13.22 8.36
CA LYS A 39 -8.45 -13.49 8.52
C LYS A 39 -9.30 -12.40 7.85
N LYS A 40 -8.90 -11.14 7.96
CA LYS A 40 -9.55 -10.02 7.26
C LYS A 40 -9.44 -10.16 5.74
N GLN A 41 -8.27 -10.55 5.23
CA GLN A 41 -8.07 -10.80 3.80
C GLN A 41 -8.91 -11.99 3.32
N TRP A 42 -8.96 -13.05 4.11
CA TRP A 42 -9.78 -14.22 3.82
C TRP A 42 -11.28 -13.86 3.73
N TYR A 43 -11.81 -13.07 4.68
CA TYR A 43 -13.20 -12.62 4.62
C TYR A 43 -13.46 -11.82 3.34
N LYS A 44 -12.51 -10.94 2.96
CA LYS A 44 -12.65 -10.09 1.78
C LYS A 44 -12.74 -10.92 0.49
N ILE A 45 -11.81 -11.84 0.25
CA ILE A 45 -11.78 -12.63 -1.00
C ILE A 45 -12.90 -13.67 -1.07
N ASN A 46 -13.48 -14.05 0.07
CA ASN A 46 -14.65 -14.92 0.13
C ASN A 46 -15.96 -14.13 0.21
N GLU A 47 -15.90 -12.82 -0.07
CA GLU A 47 -17.06 -11.93 -0.23
C GLU A 47 -17.98 -11.89 0.99
N PHE A 48 -17.43 -12.10 2.20
CA PHE A 48 -18.18 -11.89 3.41
C PHE A 48 -18.59 -10.44 3.56
N GLU A 49 -19.82 -10.21 4.01
CA GLU A 49 -20.36 -8.88 4.20
C GLU A 49 -19.48 -8.03 5.13
N ALA A 50 -19.07 -6.88 4.64
CA ALA A 50 -18.28 -5.90 5.39
C ALA A 50 -19.18 -4.80 5.94
N GLU A 51 -18.97 -4.39 7.18
CA GLU A 51 -19.67 -3.24 7.74
C GLU A 51 -19.32 -1.96 6.96
N PRO A 52 -20.32 -1.17 6.54
CA PRO A 52 -20.07 0.07 5.83
C PRO A 52 -19.34 1.07 6.73
N PHE A 53 -18.49 1.89 6.13
CA PHE A 53 -17.93 3.03 6.84
C PHE A 53 -19.00 4.07 7.14
N ASP A 54 -18.94 4.67 8.31
CA ASP A 54 -19.77 5.83 8.66
C ASP A 54 -19.40 7.07 7.82
N ALA A 55 -20.28 8.04 7.77
CA ALA A 55 -20.11 9.28 6.99
C ALA A 55 -18.82 10.03 7.37
N ARG A 56 -18.49 10.08 8.67
CA ARG A 56 -17.26 10.71 9.15
C ARG A 56 -16.01 10.03 8.61
N THR A 57 -15.97 8.70 8.63
CA THR A 57 -14.85 7.92 8.09
C THR A 57 -14.70 8.11 6.59
N LYS A 58 -15.81 8.12 5.84
CA LYS A 58 -15.81 8.40 4.39
C LYS A 58 -15.20 9.78 4.10
N ARG A 59 -15.60 10.80 4.86
CA ARG A 59 -15.04 12.16 4.73
C ARG A 59 -13.54 12.21 5.04
N LEU A 60 -13.07 11.49 6.08
CA LEU A 60 -11.64 11.41 6.41
C LEU A 60 -10.80 10.71 5.32
N LEU A 61 -11.34 9.65 4.73
CA LEU A 61 -10.70 8.95 3.60
C LEU A 61 -10.62 9.86 2.37
N ARG A 62 -11.70 10.61 2.09
CA ARG A 62 -11.73 11.56 0.98
C ARG A 62 -10.66 12.64 1.06
N LEU A 63 -10.35 13.14 2.25
CA LEU A 63 -9.24 14.10 2.43
C LEU A 63 -7.90 13.51 1.97
N GLY A 64 -7.65 12.23 2.23
CA GLY A 64 -6.48 11.54 1.69
C GLY A 64 -6.47 11.58 0.17
N THR A 65 -7.56 11.14 -0.46
CA THR A 65 -7.68 11.11 -1.93
C THR A 65 -7.47 12.49 -2.58
N ILE A 66 -7.98 13.57 -1.96
CA ILE A 66 -7.79 14.94 -2.48
C ILE A 66 -6.31 15.34 -2.44
N VAL A 67 -5.61 15.01 -1.35
CA VAL A 67 -4.17 15.31 -1.23
C VAL A 67 -3.38 14.53 -2.27
N HIS A 68 -3.67 13.24 -2.48
CA HIS A 68 -3.02 12.44 -3.54
C HIS A 68 -3.23 13.07 -4.91
N ALA A 69 -4.47 13.40 -5.29
CA ALA A 69 -4.77 13.98 -6.59
C ALA A 69 -4.07 15.35 -6.82
N ASP A 70 -3.89 16.14 -5.76
CA ASP A 70 -3.15 17.41 -5.85
C ASP A 70 -1.65 17.17 -6.06
N PHE A 71 -1.07 16.19 -5.38
CA PHE A 71 0.33 15.78 -5.59
C PHE A 71 0.58 15.24 -7.00
N GLU A 72 -0.28 14.35 -7.48
CA GLU A 72 -0.22 13.82 -8.85
C GLU A 72 -0.25 14.95 -9.88
N LYS A 73 -1.18 15.89 -9.70
CA LYS A 73 -1.28 17.07 -10.55
C LYS A 73 0.00 17.89 -10.53
N ALA A 74 0.56 18.16 -9.35
CA ALA A 74 1.80 18.92 -9.21
C ALA A 74 2.99 18.23 -9.90
N ILE A 75 3.08 16.90 -9.82
CA ILE A 75 4.13 16.13 -10.50
C ILE A 75 3.92 16.15 -12.02
N HIS A 76 2.66 16.02 -12.47
CA HIS A 76 2.33 16.04 -13.89
C HIS A 76 2.61 17.42 -14.54
N GLU A 77 2.43 18.50 -13.78
CA GLU A 77 2.70 19.87 -14.23
C GLU A 77 4.19 20.27 -14.09
N ALA A 78 5.01 19.46 -13.42
CA ALA A 78 6.43 19.71 -13.33
C ALA A 78 7.11 19.59 -14.70
N GLU A 79 8.14 20.38 -14.93
CA GLU A 79 8.90 20.30 -16.18
C GLU A 79 9.50 18.90 -16.36
N PRO A 80 9.30 18.27 -17.53
CA PRO A 80 9.86 16.95 -17.80
C PRO A 80 11.40 17.04 -17.74
N GLN A 81 12.01 16.07 -17.09
CA GLN A 81 13.45 15.91 -17.05
C GLN A 81 13.89 14.92 -18.13
N ASP A 82 14.96 15.22 -18.83
CA ASP A 82 15.56 14.31 -19.79
C ASP A 82 15.94 12.98 -19.09
N ASN A 83 15.65 11.88 -19.75
CA ASN A 83 15.93 10.52 -19.25
C ASN A 83 15.19 10.12 -17.96
N VAL A 84 14.11 10.81 -17.61
CA VAL A 84 13.23 10.41 -16.48
C VAL A 84 11.85 10.03 -17.01
N LYS A 85 11.42 8.81 -16.70
CA LYS A 85 10.04 8.36 -16.86
C LYS A 85 9.31 8.48 -15.51
N VAL A 86 8.16 9.12 -15.53
CA VAL A 86 7.30 9.28 -14.36
C VAL A 86 6.10 8.35 -14.51
N LEU A 87 5.86 7.50 -13.52
CA LEU A 87 4.67 6.67 -13.40
C LEU A 87 3.84 7.21 -12.23
N LEU A 88 2.58 7.56 -12.49
CA LEU A 88 1.62 8.05 -11.49
C LEU A 88 0.40 7.12 -11.49
N GLU A 89 -0.11 6.79 -10.30
CA GLU A 89 -1.24 5.84 -10.14
C GLU A 89 -1.06 4.59 -11.03
N HIS A 90 0.18 4.12 -11.11
CA HIS A 90 0.54 3.01 -11.98
C HIS A 90 -0.04 1.70 -11.44
N GLU A 91 -0.79 0.99 -12.30
CA GLU A 91 -1.33 -0.31 -11.94
C GLU A 91 -0.20 -1.34 -11.82
N VAL A 92 -0.05 -1.92 -10.65
CA VAL A 92 0.91 -2.99 -10.35
C VAL A 92 0.16 -4.31 -10.20
N LYS A 93 0.59 -5.31 -10.97
CA LYS A 93 0.05 -6.68 -10.90
C LYS A 93 1.16 -7.68 -10.59
N ILE A 94 0.92 -8.53 -9.60
CA ILE A 94 1.80 -9.68 -9.29
C ILE A 94 0.93 -10.94 -9.27
N PRO A 95 0.66 -11.54 -10.45
CA PRO A 95 -0.27 -12.66 -10.58
C PRO A 95 0.10 -13.87 -9.73
N GLU A 96 1.39 -14.13 -9.56
CA GLU A 96 1.90 -15.26 -8.76
C GLU A 96 1.55 -15.14 -7.28
N LEU A 97 1.24 -13.92 -6.81
CA LEU A 97 0.84 -13.62 -5.45
C LEU A 97 -0.63 -13.18 -5.35
N ASN A 98 -1.38 -13.21 -6.45
CA ASN A 98 -2.75 -12.71 -6.55
C ASN A 98 -2.90 -11.24 -6.11
N ILE A 99 -1.94 -10.38 -6.44
CA ILE A 99 -1.90 -8.98 -6.01
C ILE A 99 -2.22 -8.05 -7.17
N VAL A 100 -3.07 -7.06 -6.91
CA VAL A 100 -3.29 -5.89 -7.76
C VAL A 100 -3.35 -4.63 -6.91
N GLY A 101 -2.90 -3.53 -7.46
CA GLY A 101 -3.01 -2.22 -6.81
C GLY A 101 -2.45 -1.11 -7.66
N HIS A 102 -2.44 0.10 -7.13
CA HIS A 102 -1.90 1.26 -7.80
C HIS A 102 -0.81 1.87 -6.92
N LEU A 103 0.35 2.07 -7.53
CA LEU A 103 1.47 2.76 -6.93
C LEU A 103 1.30 4.26 -7.14
N ASP A 104 1.41 5.06 -6.08
CA ASP A 104 1.24 6.51 -6.19
C ASP A 104 2.26 7.14 -7.15
N HIS A 105 3.56 6.91 -6.90
CA HIS A 105 4.62 7.54 -7.70
C HIS A 105 5.82 6.62 -7.90
N CYS A 106 6.29 6.53 -9.13
CA CYS A 106 7.60 5.95 -9.45
C CYS A 106 8.33 6.85 -10.46
N LEU A 107 9.59 7.12 -10.20
CA LEU A 107 10.49 7.79 -11.12
C LEU A 107 11.56 6.79 -11.55
N LEU A 108 11.68 6.60 -12.86
CA LEU A 108 12.71 5.78 -13.47
C LEU A 108 13.66 6.73 -14.20
N ARG A 109 14.92 6.75 -13.78
CA ARG A 109 15.96 7.57 -14.41
C ARG A 109 17.01 6.68 -15.04
N ASN A 110 17.30 6.91 -16.31
CA ASN A 110 18.33 6.17 -17.03
C ASN A 110 19.42 7.15 -17.51
N ASP A 111 20.63 6.98 -17.02
CA ASP A 111 21.80 7.78 -17.42
C ASP A 111 22.59 7.15 -18.59
N GLY A 112 22.07 6.08 -19.19
CA GLY A 112 22.71 5.29 -20.25
C GLY A 112 23.67 4.22 -19.73
N LYS A 113 23.92 4.16 -18.42
CA LYS A 113 24.73 3.14 -17.77
C LYS A 113 23.96 2.44 -16.66
N ASN A 114 23.20 3.19 -15.87
CA ASN A 114 22.44 2.71 -14.74
C ASN A 114 20.99 3.16 -14.83
N THR A 115 20.09 2.36 -14.30
CA THR A 115 18.70 2.76 -14.04
C THR A 115 18.52 2.95 -12.55
N GLU A 116 18.16 4.17 -12.15
CA GLU A 116 17.76 4.51 -10.79
C GLU A 116 16.24 4.40 -10.71
N ILE A 117 15.74 3.74 -9.67
CA ILE A 117 14.32 3.54 -9.43
C ILE A 117 13.98 4.23 -8.11
N TYR A 118 13.18 5.29 -8.18
CA TYR A 118 12.67 5.96 -7.00
C TYR A 118 11.17 5.70 -6.85
N ILE A 119 10.79 4.99 -5.80
CA ILE A 119 9.41 4.63 -5.50
C ILE A 119 8.97 5.40 -4.27
N SER A 120 7.78 5.99 -4.34
CA SER A 120 7.21 6.65 -3.18
C SER A 120 5.70 6.43 -3.09
N ASP A 121 5.24 6.33 -1.85
CA ASP A 121 3.83 6.21 -1.48
C ASP A 121 3.48 7.36 -0.53
N LEU A 122 2.42 8.10 -0.84
CA LEU A 122 1.99 9.25 -0.06
C LEU A 122 1.01 8.83 1.04
N LYS A 123 1.29 9.20 2.27
CA LYS A 123 0.43 8.90 3.42
C LYS A 123 0.03 10.15 4.18
N THR A 124 -1.25 10.36 4.30
CA THR A 124 -1.80 11.48 5.08
C THR A 124 -2.08 11.05 6.51
N LEU A 125 -1.57 11.80 7.48
CA LEU A 125 -1.73 11.52 8.91
C LEU A 125 -2.53 12.61 9.63
N ALA A 126 -3.42 12.19 10.54
CA ALA A 126 -4.00 13.10 11.53
C ALA A 126 -2.96 13.46 12.61
N GLN A 127 -3.17 14.56 13.34
CA GLN A 127 -2.24 15.09 14.34
C GLN A 127 -1.76 14.05 15.36
N TYR A 128 -2.68 13.22 15.86
CA TYR A 128 -2.31 12.17 16.82
C TYR A 128 -1.30 11.18 16.22
N SER A 129 -1.58 10.67 15.03
CA SER A 129 -0.70 9.71 14.35
C SER A 129 0.63 10.35 13.96
N TRP A 130 0.62 11.62 13.54
CA TRP A 130 1.83 12.39 13.26
C TRP A 130 2.70 12.52 14.51
N THR A 131 2.11 12.95 15.62
CA THR A 131 2.84 13.13 16.90
C THR A 131 3.36 11.80 17.45
N SER A 132 2.56 10.73 17.31
CA SER A 132 2.98 9.39 17.72
C SER A 132 4.19 8.88 16.93
N LYS A 133 4.24 9.19 15.61
CA LYS A 133 5.32 8.72 14.72
C LYS A 133 6.56 9.63 14.75
N PHE A 134 6.37 10.95 14.81
CA PHE A 134 7.44 11.93 14.62
C PHE A 134 7.63 12.92 15.78
N GLY A 135 6.79 12.85 16.82
CA GLY A 135 6.88 13.70 17.98
C GLY A 135 8.10 13.38 18.86
N ARG A 136 8.39 14.29 19.82
CA ARG A 136 9.52 14.13 20.75
C ARG A 136 9.47 12.82 21.57
N ASN A 137 8.28 12.31 21.81
CA ASN A 137 8.03 11.07 22.54
C ASN A 137 7.60 9.94 21.59
N ALA A 138 7.95 10.03 20.30
CA ALA A 138 7.72 8.95 19.37
C ALA A 138 8.34 7.67 19.97
N LYS A 139 7.49 6.71 20.31
CA LYS A 139 7.98 5.42 20.78
C LYS A 139 8.78 4.83 19.64
N LYS A 140 10.07 4.64 19.83
CA LYS A 140 10.83 3.68 19.01
C LYS A 140 10.05 2.39 19.13
N ALA A 141 9.55 1.88 18.02
CA ALA A 141 8.87 0.60 18.04
C ALA A 141 9.76 -0.36 18.80
N SER A 142 9.25 -0.90 19.89
CA SER A 142 9.97 -1.90 20.68
C SER A 142 10.03 -3.12 19.77
N ILE A 143 11.16 -3.30 19.09
CA ILE A 143 11.41 -4.44 18.21
C ILE A 143 11.66 -5.62 19.13
N ASN A 144 10.62 -6.23 19.65
CA ASN A 144 10.73 -7.41 20.48
C ASN A 144 10.68 -8.73 19.69
N SER A 145 10.62 -8.67 18.35
CA SER A 145 10.79 -9.85 17.51
C SER A 145 11.35 -9.49 16.14
N VAL A 146 12.26 -10.27 15.63
CA VAL A 146 12.86 -10.18 14.29
C VAL A 146 11.81 -10.19 13.16
N GLN A 147 10.58 -10.61 13.45
CA GLN A 147 9.46 -10.75 12.50
C GLN A 147 8.58 -9.50 12.37
N GLN A 148 8.79 -8.44 13.15
CA GLN A 148 7.98 -7.22 13.12
C GLN A 148 8.80 -5.98 12.71
N SER A 149 9.80 -6.16 11.85
CA SER A 149 10.70 -5.07 11.45
C SER A 149 10.01 -3.97 10.65
N PHE A 150 8.91 -4.30 9.96
CA PHE A 150 8.24 -3.39 9.04
C PHE A 150 6.74 -3.26 9.33
N GLY A 151 6.25 -2.03 9.31
CA GLY A 151 4.82 -1.73 9.44
C GLY A 151 4.06 -1.93 8.13
N HIS A 152 2.72 -1.92 8.20
CA HIS A 152 1.86 -2.14 7.03
C HIS A 152 2.09 -1.16 5.88
N TYR A 153 2.42 0.11 6.14
CA TYR A 153 2.75 1.08 5.07
C TYR A 153 4.08 0.76 4.40
N GLU A 154 5.05 0.28 5.16
CA GLU A 154 6.35 -0.12 4.64
C GLU A 154 6.22 -1.38 3.77
N LEU A 155 5.42 -2.34 4.21
CA LEU A 155 5.09 -3.53 3.41
C LEU A 155 4.26 -3.20 2.17
N GLN A 156 3.38 -2.20 2.24
CA GLN A 156 2.62 -1.74 1.07
C GLN A 156 3.53 -1.19 -0.01
N VAL A 157 4.39 -0.21 0.32
CA VAL A 157 5.29 0.38 -0.68
C VAL A 157 6.31 -0.64 -1.19
N ALA A 158 6.79 -1.55 -0.34
CA ALA A 158 7.64 -2.66 -0.75
C ALA A 158 6.92 -3.64 -1.71
N THR A 159 5.63 -3.89 -1.51
CA THR A 159 4.82 -4.70 -2.43
C THR A 159 4.77 -4.07 -3.82
N TYR A 160 4.55 -2.77 -3.90
CA TYR A 160 4.58 -2.06 -5.18
C TYR A 160 5.96 -2.05 -5.81
N ALA A 161 7.00 -1.91 -4.99
CA ALA A 161 8.39 -2.00 -5.46
C ALA A 161 8.70 -3.38 -6.07
N LEU A 162 8.20 -4.48 -5.49
CA LEU A 162 8.32 -5.81 -6.09
C LEU A 162 7.68 -5.88 -7.48
N GLY A 163 6.50 -5.26 -7.65
CA GLY A 163 5.84 -5.22 -8.96
C GLY A 163 6.62 -4.41 -10.00
N ILE A 164 7.08 -3.21 -9.64
CA ILE A 164 7.91 -2.38 -10.54
C ILE A 164 9.21 -3.09 -10.91
N LEU A 165 9.89 -3.72 -9.96
CA LEU A 165 11.10 -4.50 -10.23
C LEU A 165 10.82 -5.62 -11.24
N LYS A 166 9.69 -6.31 -11.10
CA LYS A 166 9.27 -7.36 -12.03
C LYS A 166 9.04 -6.79 -13.44
N GLU A 167 8.34 -5.67 -13.56
CA GLU A 167 8.09 -5.01 -14.86
C GLU A 167 9.40 -4.52 -15.51
N VAL A 168 10.30 -3.93 -14.72
CA VAL A 168 11.63 -3.51 -15.21
C VAL A 168 12.45 -4.69 -15.69
N MET A 169 12.43 -5.81 -14.97
CA MET A 169 13.17 -7.03 -15.35
C MET A 169 12.58 -7.74 -16.56
N ALA A 170 11.27 -7.66 -16.76
CA ALA A 170 10.57 -8.23 -17.91
C ALA A 170 10.64 -7.37 -19.18
N ASP A 171 11.24 -6.16 -19.09
CA ASP A 171 11.25 -5.14 -20.15
C ASP A 171 9.83 -4.67 -20.59
N ASP A 172 8.85 -4.85 -19.69
CA ASP A 172 7.47 -4.48 -19.95
C ASP A 172 7.27 -2.95 -19.99
N LEU A 173 8.30 -2.19 -19.58
CA LEU A 173 8.34 -0.72 -19.65
C LEU A 173 9.06 -0.26 -20.95
N ALA A 174 8.67 -0.81 -22.08
CA ALA A 174 9.33 -0.75 -23.40
C ALA A 174 9.71 0.66 -23.91
N ASP A 175 9.02 1.69 -23.46
CA ASP A 175 9.36 3.09 -23.83
C ASP A 175 10.62 3.60 -23.11
N PHE A 176 11.06 2.91 -22.10
CA PHE A 176 12.25 3.20 -21.35
C PHE A 176 13.30 2.16 -21.75
N ASN A 177 14.21 2.51 -22.65
CA ASN A 177 15.16 1.60 -23.31
C ASN A 177 16.01 0.82 -22.26
N THR A 178 15.38 -0.14 -21.59
CA THR A 178 15.96 -1.02 -20.58
C THR A 178 16.75 -2.16 -21.23
N SER A 179 16.49 -2.44 -22.52
CA SER A 179 17.06 -3.56 -23.28
C SER A 179 18.59 -3.57 -23.42
N LYS A 180 19.28 -2.47 -23.03
CA LYS A 180 20.74 -2.39 -23.04
C LYS A 180 21.39 -2.65 -21.68
N ILE A 181 20.61 -2.87 -20.63
CA ILE A 181 21.12 -3.03 -19.29
C ILE A 181 21.04 -4.51 -18.94
N ASN A 182 22.19 -5.13 -18.79
CA ASN A 182 22.31 -6.47 -18.21
C ASN A 182 21.96 -6.33 -16.71
N PHE A 183 20.69 -6.58 -16.35
CA PHE A 183 20.21 -6.42 -14.99
C PHE A 183 20.80 -7.50 -14.08
N ASP A 184 21.83 -7.13 -13.33
CA ASP A 184 22.19 -7.84 -12.12
C ASP A 184 21.24 -7.40 -11.02
N ILE A 185 20.53 -8.34 -10.40
CA ILE A 185 19.59 -8.09 -9.30
C ILE A 185 20.27 -7.29 -8.18
N GLU A 186 21.52 -7.57 -7.89
CA GLU A 186 22.30 -6.82 -6.87
C GLU A 186 22.47 -5.34 -7.28
N GLN A 187 22.74 -5.05 -8.54
CA GLN A 187 22.82 -3.66 -9.03
C GLN A 187 21.49 -2.94 -8.97
N ILE A 188 20.37 -3.62 -9.29
CA ILE A 188 19.03 -3.03 -9.18
C ILE A 188 18.72 -2.68 -7.71
N LEU A 189 19.03 -3.58 -6.78
CA LEU A 189 18.82 -3.35 -5.35
C LEU A 189 19.68 -2.21 -4.80
N HIS A 190 20.83 -1.93 -5.40
CA HIS A 190 21.63 -0.76 -5.06
C HIS A 190 21.09 0.56 -5.62
N ASN A 191 20.30 0.51 -6.69
CA ASN A 191 19.78 1.68 -7.39
C ASN A 191 18.28 1.94 -7.15
N ILE A 192 17.66 1.19 -6.22
CA ILE A 192 16.29 1.42 -5.80
C ILE A 192 16.22 2.21 -4.50
N SER A 193 15.42 3.26 -4.49
CA SER A 193 15.05 4.01 -3.29
C SER A 193 13.55 3.86 -3.04
N ILE A 194 13.20 3.31 -1.89
CA ILE A 194 11.82 3.06 -1.48
C ILE A 194 11.46 4.05 -0.39
N ASN A 195 10.41 4.84 -0.58
CA ASN A 195 10.11 5.96 0.28
C ASN A 195 8.63 6.03 0.68
N ILE A 196 8.36 6.60 1.85
CA ILE A 196 7.03 7.04 2.23
C ILE A 196 7.06 8.55 2.45
N ILE A 197 6.20 9.26 1.74
CA ILE A 197 5.99 10.69 1.90
C ILE A 197 4.82 10.88 2.88
N TRP A 198 5.10 11.44 4.02
CA TRP A 198 4.12 11.71 5.07
C TRP A 198 3.64 13.14 4.98
N TYR A 199 2.32 13.32 4.95
CA TYR A 199 1.67 14.62 4.98
C TYR A 199 0.76 14.75 6.20
N SER A 200 0.98 15.77 7.02
CA SER A 200 0.16 16.07 8.20
C SER A 200 -1.08 16.86 7.78
N LYS A 201 -2.26 16.29 7.99
CA LYS A 201 -3.56 16.94 7.65
C LYS A 201 -3.85 18.19 8.45
N ASN A 202 -3.21 18.38 9.62
CA ASN A 202 -3.54 19.45 10.55
C ASN A 202 -2.66 20.69 10.41
N ASP A 203 -1.41 20.52 10.03
CA ASP A 203 -0.43 21.62 9.97
C ASP A 203 0.40 21.59 8.67
N SER A 204 -0.01 20.77 7.70
CA SER A 204 0.57 20.68 6.36
C SER A 204 2.09 20.39 6.34
N LYS A 205 2.62 19.84 7.42
CA LYS A 205 4.02 19.42 7.46
C LYS A 205 4.21 18.17 6.61
N MET A 206 5.37 18.12 5.96
CA MET A 206 5.78 16.98 5.18
C MET A 206 7.06 16.37 5.75
N LYS A 207 7.21 15.06 5.57
CA LYS A 207 8.42 14.33 5.90
C LYS A 207 8.52 13.10 5.00
N THR A 208 9.71 12.85 4.46
CA THR A 208 10.01 11.61 3.75
C THR A 208 10.79 10.67 4.67
N THR A 209 10.46 9.40 4.63
CA THR A 209 11.23 8.33 5.26
C THR A 209 11.61 7.31 4.21
N GLU A 210 12.89 6.99 4.14
CA GLU A 210 13.42 5.91 3.33
C GLU A 210 13.20 4.57 4.03
N ILE A 211 12.89 3.55 3.26
CA ILE A 211 12.60 2.19 3.72
C ILE A 211 13.72 1.28 3.24
N SER A 212 14.26 0.46 4.14
CA SER A 212 15.26 -0.55 3.78
C SER A 212 14.75 -1.51 2.71
N THR A 213 15.60 -1.90 1.78
CA THR A 213 15.32 -2.94 0.77
C THR A 213 14.98 -4.30 1.40
N ASP A 214 15.33 -4.55 2.66
CA ASP A 214 14.87 -5.74 3.40
C ASP A 214 13.35 -5.84 3.48
N ALA A 215 12.64 -4.72 3.35
CA ALA A 215 11.18 -4.69 3.29
C ALA A 215 10.62 -5.47 2.09
N LEU A 216 11.39 -5.62 1.00
CA LEU A 216 11.01 -6.44 -0.16
C LEU A 216 10.86 -7.92 0.25
N HIS A 217 11.83 -8.43 1.00
CA HIS A 217 11.77 -9.80 1.52
C HIS A 217 10.63 -9.98 2.51
N ALA A 218 10.41 -8.98 3.38
CA ALA A 218 9.30 -9.01 4.34
C ALA A 218 7.93 -8.97 3.65
N ALA A 219 7.77 -8.16 2.60
CA ALA A 219 6.55 -8.12 1.80
C ALA A 219 6.30 -9.45 1.08
N LEU A 220 7.33 -10.02 0.45
CA LEU A 220 7.23 -11.32 -0.21
C LEU A 220 6.85 -12.43 0.77
N ALA A 221 7.48 -12.46 1.95
CA ALA A 221 7.17 -13.42 3.01
C ALA A 221 5.72 -13.28 3.51
N TYR A 222 5.23 -12.03 3.67
CA TYR A 222 3.84 -11.76 4.03
C TYR A 222 2.86 -12.35 3.01
N TRP A 223 3.08 -12.08 1.73
CA TRP A 223 2.17 -12.52 0.66
C TRP A 223 2.20 -14.03 0.43
N ASN A 224 3.38 -14.65 0.49
CA ASN A 224 3.49 -16.11 0.43
C ASN A 224 2.76 -16.75 1.60
N GLY A 225 2.99 -16.30 2.83
CA GLY A 225 2.31 -16.82 3.99
C GLY A 225 0.78 -16.62 3.95
N LEU A 226 0.29 -15.52 3.37
CA LEU A 226 -1.14 -15.31 3.17
C LEU A 226 -1.72 -16.28 2.12
N ASN A 227 -1.02 -16.49 1.00
CA ASN A 227 -1.46 -17.44 -0.03
C ASN A 227 -1.45 -18.88 0.49
N ASP A 228 -0.41 -19.29 1.20
CA ASP A 228 -0.31 -20.61 1.84
C ASP A 228 -1.47 -20.80 2.81
N PHE A 229 -1.72 -19.82 3.67
CA PHE A 229 -2.82 -19.82 4.62
C PHE A 229 -4.20 -20.03 3.96
N ILE A 230 -4.44 -19.39 2.81
CA ILE A 230 -5.72 -19.47 2.09
C ILE A 230 -5.85 -20.81 1.35
N ASN A 231 -4.74 -21.33 0.80
CA ASN A 231 -4.73 -22.56 0.04
C ASN A 231 -4.80 -23.84 0.91
N GLU A 232 -4.43 -23.74 2.18
CA GLU A 232 -4.43 -24.90 3.12
C GLU A 232 -5.82 -25.29 3.66
N ASP A 233 -6.92 -24.74 3.11
CA ASP A 233 -8.30 -24.99 3.62
C ASP A 233 -8.43 -24.81 5.14
N ASN A 234 -7.62 -23.93 5.72
CA ASN A 234 -7.65 -23.67 7.15
C ASN A 234 -9.03 -23.16 7.55
N LEU A 235 -9.75 -23.94 8.32
CA LEU A 235 -11.02 -23.54 8.88
C LEU A 235 -10.84 -22.25 9.67
N ILE A 236 -11.70 -21.27 9.43
CA ILE A 236 -11.71 -19.96 10.11
C ILE A 236 -11.54 -20.08 11.63
N GLU A 237 -12.06 -21.15 12.22
CA GLU A 237 -12.02 -21.44 13.66
C GLU A 237 -10.59 -21.66 14.19
N THR A 238 -9.66 -22.10 13.32
CA THR A 238 -8.29 -22.41 13.72
C THR A 238 -7.34 -21.22 13.59
N ILE A 239 -7.81 -20.08 13.05
CA ILE A 239 -6.98 -18.91 12.89
C ILE A 239 -6.92 -18.13 14.20
N PRO A 240 -5.76 -18.03 14.85
CA PRO A 240 -5.63 -17.23 16.05
C PRO A 240 -5.97 -15.77 15.72
N PRO A 241 -6.76 -15.08 16.55
CA PRO A 241 -7.11 -13.68 16.32
C PRO A 241 -5.92 -12.73 16.35
N ASN A 242 -4.76 -13.17 16.84
CA ASN A 242 -3.57 -12.35 17.00
C ASN A 242 -2.36 -13.06 16.44
N GLY A 243 -1.85 -12.57 15.32
CA GLY A 243 -0.45 -12.60 14.88
C GLY A 243 0.46 -13.81 15.16
N ALA A 244 -0.09 -14.97 15.54
CA ALA A 244 0.70 -16.15 15.89
C ALA A 244 1.50 -16.72 14.70
N ILE A 245 1.27 -16.21 13.49
CA ILE A 245 1.95 -16.63 12.26
C ILE A 245 2.98 -15.56 11.80
N GLY A 246 3.45 -14.70 12.71
CA GLY A 246 4.45 -13.68 12.37
C GLY A 246 3.95 -12.50 11.54
N ILE A 247 2.64 -12.29 11.51
CA ILE A 247 2.01 -11.21 10.75
C ILE A 247 2.06 -9.94 11.56
N PRO A 248 2.42 -8.80 10.97
CA PRO A 248 2.35 -7.51 11.65
C PRO A 248 0.90 -7.08 11.84
N MET A 249 0.20 -7.70 12.79
CA MET A 249 -1.09 -7.17 13.26
C MET A 249 -0.82 -6.01 14.19
N GLN A 250 -1.42 -4.87 13.86
CA GLN A 250 -1.46 -3.75 14.78
C GLN A 250 -2.62 -3.96 15.75
N ASP A 251 -2.42 -3.75 17.05
CA ASP A 251 -3.47 -3.89 18.09
C ASP A 251 -4.73 -3.09 17.80
N TRP A 252 -4.60 -2.00 17.04
CA TRP A 252 -5.72 -1.15 16.66
C TRP A 252 -6.54 -1.71 15.48
N GLU A 253 -6.00 -2.62 14.67
CA GLU A 253 -6.64 -3.09 13.43
C GLU A 253 -8.01 -3.72 13.70
N CYS A 254 -8.14 -4.54 14.72
CA CYS A 254 -9.41 -5.16 15.09
C CYS A 254 -10.51 -4.15 15.46
N ARG A 255 -10.13 -2.97 15.97
CA ARG A 255 -11.09 -1.92 16.36
C ARG A 255 -11.75 -1.25 15.14
N TYR A 256 -11.06 -1.24 14.01
CA TYR A 256 -11.48 -0.60 12.77
C TYR A 256 -11.77 -1.62 11.65
N CYS A 257 -11.80 -2.92 12.00
CA CYS A 257 -12.04 -3.98 11.04
C CYS A 257 -13.52 -4.06 10.67
N GLN A 258 -13.83 -3.94 9.40
CA GLN A 258 -15.19 -4.05 8.88
C GLN A 258 -15.81 -5.46 9.03
N HIS A 259 -15.00 -6.46 9.33
CA HIS A 259 -15.45 -7.83 9.60
C HIS A 259 -15.42 -8.19 11.09
N SER A 260 -15.30 -7.18 11.97
CA SER A 260 -15.11 -7.40 13.42
C SER A 260 -16.29 -8.15 14.08
N LYS A 261 -17.51 -7.96 13.60
CA LYS A 261 -18.70 -8.63 14.14
C LYS A 261 -18.67 -10.13 13.86
N ILE A 262 -18.41 -10.50 12.60
CA ILE A 262 -18.32 -11.93 12.21
C ILE A 262 -17.13 -12.59 12.88
N CYS A 263 -16.01 -11.89 12.95
CA CYS A 263 -14.78 -12.42 13.54
C CYS A 263 -14.89 -12.70 15.06
N LYS A 264 -15.67 -11.91 15.79
CA LYS A 264 -15.86 -12.07 17.25
C LYS A 264 -17.01 -12.99 17.63
N GLY A 265 -17.90 -13.25 16.70
CA GLY A 265 -19.05 -14.14 16.91
C GLY A 265 -18.80 -15.61 16.54
N SER A 266 -17.59 -15.90 16.04
CA SER A 266 -17.13 -17.25 15.69
C SER A 266 -16.22 -17.83 16.76
#